data_901cb082f1990acb8ac81e2e62ee71d7
#
_entry.id   901cb082f1990acb8ac81e2e62ee71d7
#
_cell.length_a   1.000
_cell.length_b   1.000
_cell.length_c   1.000
_cell.angle_alpha   90.00
_cell.angle_beta   90.00
_cell.angle_gamma   90.00
#
_symmetry.space_group_name_H-M   'P 1'
#
loop_
_entity.id
_entity.type
_entity.pdbx_description
1 polymer ?
#
loop_
_entity_poly.entity_id
_entity_poly.type
_entity_poly.pdbx_seq_one_letter_code
_entity_poly.pdbx_strand_id
1 'polypeptide(L)'
;MIIPALDLIEGQVVRLYQGDYGQVTEYKVDPAEQFNLYHQAGANWLHLVDLTGAKDTTARQLDLIAKLLASTPANIQIGGGVRTEQDVIDLLEAGAQRVVVGSTAVKQPELVKGWMEKYGAEKLVLALDINIDQDGTRKVAISGWQEDSGVTIEALINDYLTVGLQHVLCTDISRDGTLEGSNVELYVDLCKQYPQVQFQSSGGIGSLADIEALKGSGVAGVIVGRALLDGKFTAEEAFACWQSE
;
A
#
# COMPACT_ATOMS: atom_id res chain seq x y z
N MET A 1 4.01 1.46 12.54
CA MET A 1 2.83 2.39 12.62
C MET A 1 1.62 1.79 11.94
N ILE A 2 0.40 2.15 12.34
CA ILE A 2 -0.83 1.80 11.58
C ILE A 2 -1.05 2.84 10.49
N ILE A 3 -1.39 2.37 9.28
CA ILE A 3 -1.64 3.20 8.09
C ILE A 3 -3.04 2.86 7.56
N PRO A 4 -4.08 3.61 7.93
CA PRO A 4 -5.41 3.43 7.37
C PRO A 4 -5.43 3.65 5.86
N ALA A 5 -6.20 2.82 5.13
CA ALA A 5 -6.22 2.80 3.68
C ALA A 5 -7.63 2.97 3.12
N LEU A 6 -7.74 3.75 2.05
CA LEU A 6 -8.93 3.87 1.21
C LEU A 6 -8.60 3.59 -0.25
N ASP A 7 -9.50 2.88 -0.93
CA ASP A 7 -9.49 2.68 -2.37
C ASP A 7 -10.65 3.45 -2.98
N LEU A 8 -10.42 4.11 -4.12
CA LEU A 8 -11.43 4.92 -4.81
C LEU A 8 -11.70 4.43 -6.22
N ILE A 9 -12.99 4.27 -6.55
CA ILE A 9 -13.48 4.16 -7.94
C ILE A 9 -14.49 5.29 -8.15
N GLU A 10 -14.24 6.16 -9.13
CA GLU A 10 -15.13 7.29 -9.49
C GLU A 10 -15.58 8.12 -8.28
N GLY A 11 -14.66 8.36 -7.34
CA GLY A 11 -14.90 9.15 -6.13
C GLY A 11 -15.56 8.38 -4.98
N GLN A 12 -15.97 7.13 -5.19
CA GLN A 12 -16.57 6.30 -4.15
C GLN A 12 -15.51 5.49 -3.42
N VAL A 13 -15.64 5.39 -2.09
CA VAL A 13 -14.80 4.48 -1.29
C VAL A 13 -15.27 3.06 -1.53
N VAL A 14 -14.33 2.21 -1.94
CA VAL A 14 -14.60 0.83 -2.29
C VAL A 14 -13.56 -0.13 -1.69
N ARG A 15 -13.85 -1.43 -1.77
CA ARG A 15 -12.88 -2.52 -1.60
C ARG A 15 -13.11 -3.57 -2.67
N LEU A 16 -12.04 -4.00 -3.29
CA LEU A 16 -12.05 -5.16 -4.17
C LEU A 16 -11.78 -6.43 -3.34
N TYR A 17 -12.45 -7.52 -3.66
CA TYR A 17 -12.06 -8.82 -3.13
C TYR A 17 -10.93 -9.38 -3.98
N GLN A 18 -9.75 -9.55 -3.37
CA GLN A 18 -8.53 -10.06 -4.05
C GLN A 18 -8.24 -9.36 -5.40
N GLY A 19 -8.42 -8.03 -5.46
CA GLY A 19 -8.15 -7.24 -6.66
C GLY A 19 -9.18 -7.38 -7.81
N ASP A 20 -10.26 -8.13 -7.61
CA ASP A 20 -11.26 -8.38 -8.66
C ASP A 20 -12.26 -7.21 -8.79
N TYR A 21 -12.20 -6.50 -9.91
CA TYR A 21 -13.14 -5.42 -10.25
C TYR A 21 -14.60 -5.89 -10.46
N GLY A 22 -14.83 -7.19 -10.59
CA GLY A 22 -16.16 -7.80 -10.60
C GLY A 22 -16.77 -8.00 -9.21
N GLN A 23 -15.96 -7.89 -8.16
CA GLN A 23 -16.36 -8.10 -6.76
C GLN A 23 -16.06 -6.86 -5.92
N VAL A 24 -16.82 -5.80 -6.15
CA VAL A 24 -16.67 -4.49 -5.49
C VAL A 24 -17.64 -4.38 -4.34
N THR A 25 -17.13 -4.03 -3.15
CA THR A 25 -17.94 -3.57 -2.03
C THR A 25 -17.84 -2.05 -1.96
N GLU A 26 -18.96 -1.34 -2.00
CA GLU A 26 -19.03 0.11 -1.87
C GLU A 26 -19.35 0.50 -0.43
N TYR A 27 -18.68 1.55 0.05
CA TYR A 27 -18.92 2.15 1.37
C TYR A 27 -19.48 3.56 1.20
N LYS A 28 -20.61 3.82 1.85
CA LYS A 28 -21.30 5.13 1.81
C LYS A 28 -20.65 6.09 2.81
N VAL A 29 -19.37 6.39 2.59
CA VAL A 29 -18.59 7.34 3.39
C VAL A 29 -17.95 8.37 2.48
N ASP A 30 -17.84 9.60 2.93
CA ASP A 30 -17.05 10.63 2.24
C ASP A 30 -15.57 10.37 2.51
N PRO A 31 -14.70 10.27 1.49
CA PRO A 31 -13.29 9.95 1.69
C PRO A 31 -12.53 11.04 2.46
N ALA A 32 -12.88 12.32 2.31
CA ALA A 32 -12.22 13.40 3.05
C ALA A 32 -12.61 13.39 4.53
N GLU A 33 -13.89 13.18 4.83
CA GLU A 33 -14.37 13.01 6.22
C GLU A 33 -13.71 11.79 6.85
N GLN A 34 -13.63 10.66 6.13
CA GLN A 34 -13.04 9.43 6.63
C GLN A 34 -11.54 9.59 6.93
N PHE A 35 -10.78 10.27 6.07
CA PHE A 35 -9.37 10.59 6.34
C PHE A 35 -9.19 11.50 7.53
N ASN A 36 -10.06 12.49 7.70
CA ASN A 36 -10.04 13.35 8.89
C ASN A 36 -10.34 12.58 10.17
N LEU A 37 -11.32 11.65 10.15
CA LEU A 37 -11.59 10.77 11.30
C LEU A 37 -10.37 9.92 11.66
N TYR A 38 -9.71 9.32 10.66
CA TYR A 38 -8.49 8.55 10.91
C TYR A 38 -7.36 9.41 11.48
N HIS A 39 -7.18 10.65 10.96
CA HIS A 39 -6.19 11.57 11.52
C HIS A 39 -6.51 11.96 12.95
N GLN A 40 -7.77 12.30 13.27
CA GLN A 40 -8.21 12.63 14.63
C GLN A 40 -8.02 11.46 15.60
N ALA A 41 -8.16 10.22 15.12
CA ALA A 41 -7.87 9.00 15.88
C ALA A 41 -6.38 8.76 16.14
N GLY A 42 -5.47 9.49 15.44
CA GLY A 42 -4.02 9.42 15.65
C GLY A 42 -3.20 9.02 14.42
N ALA A 43 -3.82 8.88 13.23
CA ALA A 43 -3.08 8.56 11.99
C ALA A 43 -2.16 9.71 11.59
N ASN A 44 -0.86 9.43 11.49
CA ASN A 44 0.14 10.34 10.90
C ASN A 44 0.37 10.04 9.42
N TRP A 45 0.06 8.82 8.97
CA TRP A 45 0.14 8.37 7.60
C TRP A 45 -1.16 7.70 7.18
N LEU A 46 -1.55 7.96 5.94
CA LEU A 46 -2.70 7.37 5.27
C LEU A 46 -2.26 6.78 3.92
N HIS A 47 -2.98 5.78 3.44
CA HIS A 47 -2.77 5.17 2.15
C HIS A 47 -4.00 5.37 1.26
N LEU A 48 -3.78 5.81 0.01
CA LEU A 48 -4.83 6.03 -0.97
C LEU A 48 -4.52 5.27 -2.25
N VAL A 49 -5.51 4.58 -2.80
CA VAL A 49 -5.41 3.94 -4.11
C VAL A 49 -6.47 4.48 -5.05
N ASP A 50 -6.02 5.09 -6.15
CA ASP A 50 -6.88 5.47 -7.27
C ASP A 50 -7.08 4.27 -8.20
N LEU A 51 -8.12 3.48 -7.95
CA LEU A 51 -8.44 2.32 -8.78
C LEU A 51 -8.98 2.70 -10.16
N THR A 52 -9.56 3.89 -10.31
CA THR A 52 -9.95 4.44 -11.63
C THR A 52 -8.70 4.67 -12.48
N GLY A 53 -7.69 5.36 -11.94
CA GLY A 53 -6.40 5.56 -12.60
C GLY A 53 -5.60 4.26 -12.78
N ALA A 54 -5.77 3.27 -11.90
CA ALA A 54 -5.16 1.95 -12.06
C ALA A 54 -5.71 1.21 -13.29
N LYS A 55 -7.00 1.31 -13.53
CA LYS A 55 -7.68 0.72 -14.69
C LYS A 55 -7.38 1.49 -15.98
N ASP A 56 -7.50 2.82 -15.92
CA ASP A 56 -7.26 3.74 -17.03
C ASP A 56 -6.53 5.00 -16.53
N THR A 57 -5.26 5.15 -16.88
CA THR A 57 -4.44 6.29 -16.43
C THR A 57 -4.98 7.64 -16.94
N THR A 58 -5.69 7.65 -18.07
CA THR A 58 -6.31 8.88 -18.61
C THR A 58 -7.52 9.35 -17.79
N ALA A 59 -8.11 8.43 -17.01
CA ALA A 59 -9.24 8.70 -16.12
C ALA A 59 -8.83 8.95 -14.66
N ARG A 60 -7.52 9.13 -14.39
CA ARG A 60 -7.01 9.44 -13.04
C ARG A 60 -7.79 10.59 -12.40
N GLN A 61 -8.19 10.41 -11.15
CA GLN A 61 -9.03 11.35 -10.39
C GLN A 61 -8.21 12.50 -9.77
N LEU A 62 -7.31 13.14 -10.53
CA LEU A 62 -6.29 14.06 -9.98
C LEU A 62 -6.90 15.23 -9.19
N ASP A 63 -7.99 15.84 -9.66
CA ASP A 63 -8.67 16.94 -8.94
C ASP A 63 -9.25 16.49 -7.59
N LEU A 64 -9.81 15.29 -7.54
CA LEU A 64 -10.32 14.70 -6.30
C LEU A 64 -9.16 14.38 -5.37
N ILE A 65 -8.10 13.76 -5.89
CA ILE A 65 -6.88 13.43 -5.15
C ILE A 65 -6.30 14.70 -4.51
N ALA A 66 -6.12 15.78 -5.27
CA ALA A 66 -5.60 17.04 -4.75
C ALA A 66 -6.46 17.61 -3.61
N LYS A 67 -7.80 17.53 -3.73
CA LYS A 67 -8.71 17.92 -2.65
C LYS A 67 -8.57 17.06 -1.41
N LEU A 68 -8.42 15.75 -1.57
CA LEU A 68 -8.23 14.83 -0.44
C LEU A 68 -6.90 15.07 0.26
N LEU A 69 -5.81 15.27 -0.50
CA LEU A 69 -4.49 15.59 0.05
C LEU A 69 -4.50 16.89 0.85
N ALA A 70 -5.28 17.89 0.40
CA ALA A 70 -5.44 19.17 1.09
C ALA A 70 -6.41 19.13 2.28
N SER A 71 -7.23 18.08 2.41
CA SER A 71 -8.29 18.00 3.43
C SER A 71 -7.81 17.55 4.80
N THR A 72 -6.63 16.97 4.91
CA THR A 72 -6.08 16.44 6.17
C THR A 72 -4.62 16.83 6.35
N PRO A 73 -4.15 17.10 7.58
CA PRO A 73 -2.74 17.34 7.85
C PRO A 73 -1.90 16.05 7.91
N ALA A 74 -2.51 14.87 7.84
CA ALA A 74 -1.78 13.60 7.78
C ALA A 74 -1.00 13.46 6.47
N ASN A 75 0.15 12.79 6.53
CA ASN A 75 0.90 12.43 5.34
C ASN A 75 0.13 11.37 4.54
N ILE A 76 0.09 11.50 3.22
CA ILE A 76 -0.58 10.53 2.37
C ILE A 76 0.41 9.95 1.38
N GLN A 77 0.48 8.60 1.33
CA GLN A 77 1.06 7.87 0.22
C GLN A 77 -0.05 7.43 -0.73
N ILE A 78 0.18 7.62 -2.04
CA ILE A 78 -0.85 7.34 -3.05
C ILE A 78 -0.32 6.48 -4.18
N GLY A 79 -1.13 5.50 -4.57
CA GLY A 79 -0.91 4.62 -5.72
C GLY A 79 -2.11 4.57 -6.66
N GLY A 80 -2.02 3.68 -7.63
CA GLY A 80 -3.06 3.47 -8.63
C GLY A 80 -2.63 3.92 -10.02
N GLY A 81 -2.12 2.99 -10.83
CA GLY A 81 -1.81 3.23 -12.25
C GLY A 81 -0.66 4.19 -12.52
N VAL A 82 0.34 4.27 -11.65
CA VAL A 82 1.57 5.07 -11.89
C VAL A 82 2.43 4.37 -12.93
N ARG A 83 2.48 4.90 -14.16
CA ARG A 83 3.16 4.28 -15.31
C ARG A 83 4.18 5.17 -15.97
N THR A 84 4.08 6.49 -15.78
CA THR A 84 4.94 7.49 -16.42
C THR A 84 5.55 8.41 -15.37
N GLU A 85 6.64 9.11 -15.74
CA GLU A 85 7.23 10.13 -14.90
C GLU A 85 6.25 11.27 -14.62
N GLN A 86 5.38 11.60 -15.59
CA GLN A 86 4.37 12.64 -15.41
C GLN A 86 3.37 12.26 -14.30
N ASP A 87 2.99 10.98 -14.18
CA ASP A 87 2.15 10.52 -13.07
C ASP A 87 2.81 10.79 -11.71
N VAL A 88 4.13 10.58 -11.60
CA VAL A 88 4.89 10.86 -10.37
C VAL A 88 4.89 12.35 -10.06
N ILE A 89 5.16 13.19 -11.07
CA ILE A 89 5.16 14.65 -10.93
C ILE A 89 3.79 15.13 -10.47
N ASP A 90 2.73 14.75 -11.18
CA ASP A 90 1.37 15.20 -10.91
C ASP A 90 0.93 14.85 -9.47
N LEU A 91 1.25 13.66 -8.99
CA LEU A 91 0.91 13.23 -7.63
C LEU A 91 1.72 13.96 -6.56
N LEU A 92 3.03 14.18 -6.78
CA LEU A 92 3.88 14.93 -5.85
C LEU A 92 3.47 16.42 -5.81
N GLU A 93 3.17 17.03 -6.96
CA GLU A 93 2.69 18.41 -7.04
C GLU A 93 1.30 18.59 -6.43
N ALA A 94 0.44 17.56 -6.52
CA ALA A 94 -0.85 17.53 -5.81
C ALA A 94 -0.70 17.49 -4.28
N GLY A 95 0.49 17.18 -3.75
CA GLY A 95 0.81 17.20 -2.32
C GLY A 95 1.03 15.81 -1.70
N ALA A 96 1.12 14.74 -2.49
CA ALA A 96 1.46 13.42 -1.98
C ALA A 96 2.87 13.42 -1.37
N GLN A 97 3.02 12.84 -0.18
CA GLN A 97 4.32 12.69 0.46
C GLN A 97 5.10 11.51 -0.11
N ARG A 98 4.39 10.48 -0.61
CA ARG A 98 4.98 9.35 -1.32
C ARG A 98 4.09 8.90 -2.46
N VAL A 99 4.72 8.47 -3.54
CA VAL A 99 4.05 7.83 -4.69
C VAL A 99 4.31 6.33 -4.63
N VAL A 100 3.24 5.54 -4.72
CA VAL A 100 3.29 4.08 -4.64
C VAL A 100 3.27 3.51 -6.06
N VAL A 101 4.33 2.77 -6.40
CA VAL A 101 4.56 2.22 -7.74
C VAL A 101 4.52 0.70 -7.68
N GLY A 102 3.54 0.09 -8.34
CA GLY A 102 3.36 -1.36 -8.41
C GLY A 102 3.97 -1.97 -9.68
N SER A 103 3.13 -2.45 -10.60
CA SER A 103 3.55 -3.21 -11.79
C SER A 103 4.63 -2.55 -12.64
N THR A 104 4.69 -1.22 -12.68
CA THR A 104 5.72 -0.48 -13.41
C THR A 104 7.11 -0.74 -12.84
N ALA A 105 7.22 -0.88 -11.51
CA ALA A 105 8.49 -1.20 -10.86
C ALA A 105 9.06 -2.57 -11.28
N VAL A 106 8.19 -3.50 -11.67
CA VAL A 106 8.58 -4.83 -12.15
C VAL A 106 8.83 -4.83 -13.66
N LYS A 107 7.94 -4.17 -14.43
CA LYS A 107 7.99 -4.17 -15.90
C LYS A 107 9.08 -3.25 -16.47
N GLN A 108 9.40 -2.15 -15.77
CA GLN A 108 10.31 -1.11 -16.20
C GLN A 108 11.21 -0.64 -15.03
N PRO A 109 12.05 -1.54 -14.47
CA PRO A 109 12.83 -1.22 -13.27
C PRO A 109 13.79 -0.04 -13.47
N GLU A 110 14.46 0.06 -14.63
CA GLU A 110 15.38 1.16 -14.91
C GLU A 110 14.68 2.53 -14.93
N LEU A 111 13.43 2.58 -15.43
CA LEU A 111 12.64 3.80 -15.41
C LEU A 111 12.33 4.24 -13.97
N VAL A 112 11.87 3.32 -13.14
CA VAL A 112 11.51 3.62 -11.74
C VAL A 112 12.73 3.89 -10.87
N LYS A 113 13.87 3.23 -11.13
CA LYS A 113 15.16 3.57 -10.52
C LYS A 113 15.58 5.01 -10.84
N GLY A 114 15.42 5.45 -12.08
CA GLY A 114 15.65 6.84 -12.47
C GLY A 114 14.75 7.83 -11.73
N TRP A 115 13.50 7.46 -11.45
CA TRP A 115 12.62 8.29 -10.61
C TRP A 115 13.11 8.38 -9.16
N MET A 116 13.59 7.27 -8.58
CA MET A 116 14.18 7.28 -7.23
C MET A 116 15.40 8.18 -7.13
N GLU A 117 16.29 8.13 -8.12
CA GLU A 117 17.47 9.00 -8.18
C GLU A 117 17.09 10.48 -8.35
N LYS A 118 16.05 10.77 -9.14
CA LYS A 118 15.63 12.15 -9.45
C LYS A 118 14.80 12.80 -8.35
N TYR A 119 13.85 12.08 -7.77
CA TYR A 119 12.87 12.62 -6.80
C TYR A 119 13.20 12.26 -5.35
N GLY A 120 14.11 11.34 -5.11
CA GLY A 120 14.46 10.80 -3.81
C GLY A 120 13.76 9.46 -3.53
N ALA A 121 14.54 8.48 -3.06
CA ALA A 121 14.02 7.15 -2.73
C ALA A 121 13.00 7.18 -1.56
N GLU A 122 13.07 8.19 -0.70
CA GLU A 122 12.12 8.42 0.39
C GLU A 122 10.71 8.81 -0.09
N LYS A 123 10.60 9.28 -1.34
CA LYS A 123 9.31 9.69 -1.94
C LYS A 123 8.63 8.59 -2.74
N LEU A 124 9.27 7.46 -2.91
CA LEU A 124 8.72 6.33 -3.66
C LEU A 124 8.55 5.11 -2.76
N VAL A 125 7.44 4.41 -2.95
CA VAL A 125 7.16 3.11 -2.31
C VAL A 125 6.97 2.08 -3.40
N LEU A 126 7.72 0.99 -3.38
CA LEU A 126 7.43 -0.14 -4.25
C LEU A 126 6.27 -0.95 -3.66
N ALA A 127 5.19 -1.11 -4.40
CA ALA A 127 4.11 -2.04 -4.05
C ALA A 127 4.37 -3.39 -4.73
N LEU A 128 4.72 -4.37 -3.93
CA LEU A 128 5.09 -5.71 -4.36
C LEU A 128 4.07 -6.72 -3.81
N ASP A 129 3.13 -7.08 -4.66
CA ASP A 129 2.11 -8.07 -4.35
C ASP A 129 2.66 -9.44 -4.73
N ILE A 130 2.69 -10.38 -3.80
CA ILE A 130 3.40 -11.64 -3.97
C ILE A 130 2.47 -12.85 -3.89
N ASN A 131 2.78 -13.83 -4.74
CA ASN A 131 2.36 -15.22 -4.59
C ASN A 131 3.50 -16.04 -4.01
N ILE A 132 3.19 -16.92 -3.07
CA ILE A 132 4.16 -17.83 -2.46
C ILE A 132 3.88 -19.22 -2.95
N ASP A 133 4.82 -19.79 -3.71
CA ASP A 133 4.72 -21.14 -4.25
C ASP A 133 4.87 -22.20 -3.14
N GLN A 134 4.59 -23.46 -3.46
CA GLN A 134 4.67 -24.59 -2.50
C GLN A 134 6.10 -24.82 -1.97
N ASP A 135 7.12 -24.43 -2.72
CA ASP A 135 8.54 -24.49 -2.33
C ASP A 135 9.00 -23.25 -1.55
N GLY A 136 8.10 -22.30 -1.28
CA GLY A 136 8.39 -21.06 -0.56
C GLY A 136 8.92 -19.93 -1.44
N THR A 137 8.99 -20.10 -2.76
CA THR A 137 9.42 -19.03 -3.69
C THR A 137 8.39 -17.90 -3.72
N ARG A 138 8.83 -16.65 -3.51
CA ARG A 138 8.01 -15.44 -3.41
C ARG A 138 8.05 -14.68 -4.73
N LYS A 139 7.08 -14.90 -5.61
CA LYS A 139 7.01 -14.27 -6.93
C LYS A 139 6.11 -13.05 -6.90
N VAL A 140 6.58 -11.96 -7.53
CA VAL A 140 5.81 -10.73 -7.63
C VAL A 140 4.78 -10.84 -8.75
N ALA A 141 3.51 -10.61 -8.42
CA ALA A 141 2.43 -10.52 -9.37
C ALA A 141 2.31 -9.09 -9.95
N ILE A 142 1.81 -9.01 -11.17
CA ILE A 142 1.60 -7.76 -11.90
C ILE A 142 0.20 -7.71 -12.53
N SER A 143 -0.16 -6.57 -13.12
CA SER A 143 -1.44 -6.41 -13.85
C SER A 143 -2.69 -6.70 -13.00
N GLY A 144 -2.71 -6.21 -11.73
CA GLY A 144 -3.83 -6.51 -10.81
C GLY A 144 -3.91 -8.00 -10.47
N TRP A 145 -2.76 -8.63 -10.25
CA TRP A 145 -2.57 -10.04 -9.86
C TRP A 145 -2.92 -11.08 -10.93
N GLN A 146 -3.14 -10.62 -12.17
CA GLN A 146 -3.53 -11.50 -13.29
C GLN A 146 -2.35 -12.23 -13.93
N GLU A 147 -1.12 -11.73 -13.71
CA GLU A 147 0.09 -12.25 -14.32
C GLU A 147 1.19 -12.47 -13.25
N ASP A 148 1.87 -13.60 -13.35
CA ASP A 148 3.14 -13.85 -12.64
C ASP A 148 4.27 -13.16 -13.43
N SER A 149 5.05 -12.30 -12.76
CA SER A 149 6.18 -11.62 -13.42
C SER A 149 7.37 -12.54 -13.68
N GLY A 150 7.44 -13.68 -13.05
CA GLY A 150 8.61 -14.55 -13.03
C GLY A 150 9.78 -14.01 -12.17
N VAL A 151 9.60 -12.85 -11.53
CA VAL A 151 10.64 -12.19 -10.71
C VAL A 151 10.33 -12.39 -9.24
N THR A 152 11.32 -12.79 -8.45
CA THR A 152 11.16 -12.89 -7.00
C THR A 152 11.27 -11.53 -6.32
N ILE A 153 10.60 -11.37 -5.17
CA ILE A 153 10.67 -10.14 -4.37
C ILE A 153 12.12 -9.83 -3.97
N GLU A 154 12.91 -10.86 -3.65
CA GLU A 154 14.31 -10.73 -3.26
C GLU A 154 15.17 -10.20 -4.41
N ALA A 155 14.99 -10.71 -5.62
CA ALA A 155 15.71 -10.24 -6.80
C ALA A 155 15.41 -8.76 -7.08
N LEU A 156 14.13 -8.39 -6.97
CA LEU A 156 13.69 -7.02 -7.21
C LEU A 156 14.21 -6.05 -6.15
N ILE A 157 14.11 -6.41 -4.86
CA ILE A 157 14.66 -5.59 -3.77
C ILE A 157 16.16 -5.38 -3.95
N ASN A 158 16.93 -6.44 -4.22
CA ASN A 158 18.37 -6.35 -4.43
C ASN A 158 18.73 -5.41 -5.60
N ASP A 159 17.96 -5.43 -6.68
CA ASP A 159 18.16 -4.51 -7.81
C ASP A 159 17.89 -3.05 -7.41
N TYR A 160 16.79 -2.77 -6.70
CA TYR A 160 16.45 -1.41 -6.26
C TYR A 160 17.32 -0.88 -5.11
N LEU A 161 17.96 -1.74 -4.33
CA LEU A 161 18.92 -1.30 -3.31
C LEU A 161 20.13 -0.57 -3.92
N THR A 162 20.44 -0.81 -5.19
CA THR A 162 21.51 -0.10 -5.91
C THR A 162 21.26 1.40 -6.04
N VAL A 163 20.00 1.84 -5.97
CA VAL A 163 19.58 3.25 -6.02
C VAL A 163 18.98 3.74 -4.68
N GLY A 164 19.23 3.01 -3.59
CA GLY A 164 18.88 3.42 -2.23
C GLY A 164 17.42 3.19 -1.84
N LEU A 165 16.77 2.11 -2.34
CA LEU A 165 15.42 1.72 -1.94
C LEU A 165 15.20 1.82 -0.43
N GLN A 166 14.14 2.54 -0.02
CA GLN A 166 13.78 2.73 1.38
C GLN A 166 12.45 2.08 1.77
N HIS A 167 11.43 2.14 0.91
CA HIS A 167 10.06 1.77 1.26
C HIS A 167 9.51 0.68 0.34
N VAL A 168 9.01 -0.40 0.95
CA VAL A 168 8.30 -1.47 0.26
C VAL A 168 6.98 -1.74 0.96
N LEU A 169 5.87 -1.63 0.24
CA LEU A 169 4.58 -2.16 0.60
C LEU A 169 4.51 -3.57 0.04
N CYS A 170 4.41 -4.57 0.89
CA CYS A 170 4.36 -5.97 0.50
C CYS A 170 2.99 -6.56 0.86
N THR A 171 2.31 -7.15 -0.13
CA THR A 171 1.02 -7.82 0.07
C THR A 171 1.17 -9.31 -0.22
N ASP A 172 0.85 -10.17 0.75
CA ASP A 172 0.57 -11.57 0.46
C ASP A 172 -0.84 -11.67 -0.14
N ILE A 173 -0.92 -11.93 -1.46
CA ILE A 173 -2.19 -11.95 -2.20
C ILE A 173 -3.18 -12.96 -1.62
N SER A 174 -2.67 -14.08 -1.09
CA SER A 174 -3.51 -15.12 -0.48
C SER A 174 -4.26 -14.64 0.77
N ARG A 175 -3.79 -13.56 1.39
CA ARG A 175 -4.35 -12.98 2.62
C ARG A 175 -5.20 -11.74 2.38
N ASP A 176 -5.01 -11.05 1.24
CA ASP A 176 -5.71 -9.78 1.03
C ASP A 176 -7.24 -9.95 0.95
N GLY A 177 -7.95 -9.11 1.69
CA GLY A 177 -9.40 -9.11 1.77
C GLY A 177 -10.02 -10.27 2.56
N THR A 178 -9.23 -11.23 3.08
CA THR A 178 -9.75 -12.42 3.78
C THR A 178 -10.18 -12.14 5.23
N LEU A 179 -9.55 -11.17 5.90
CA LEU A 179 -9.71 -10.90 7.34
C LEU A 179 -9.28 -12.09 8.23
N GLU A 180 -8.41 -12.97 7.75
CA GLU A 180 -7.97 -14.22 8.42
C GLU A 180 -6.56 -14.13 8.99
N GLY A 181 -6.04 -12.93 9.15
CA GLY A 181 -4.69 -12.67 9.67
C GLY A 181 -3.64 -12.47 8.58
N SER A 182 -2.61 -11.72 8.94
CA SER A 182 -1.47 -11.40 8.07
C SER A 182 -0.42 -12.52 8.11
N ASN A 183 0.40 -12.59 7.06
CA ASN A 183 1.52 -13.53 6.99
C ASN A 183 2.73 -13.02 7.78
N VAL A 184 2.70 -13.18 9.11
CA VAL A 184 3.73 -12.64 10.03
C VAL A 184 5.12 -13.17 9.71
N GLU A 185 5.25 -14.47 9.40
CA GLU A 185 6.55 -15.12 9.10
C GLU A 185 7.21 -14.49 7.87
N LEU A 186 6.42 -14.17 6.83
CA LEU A 186 6.91 -13.45 5.66
C LEU A 186 7.61 -12.15 6.04
N TYR A 187 6.98 -11.35 6.89
CA TYR A 187 7.52 -10.03 7.26
C TYR A 187 8.71 -10.16 8.20
N VAL A 188 8.72 -11.11 9.13
CA VAL A 188 9.89 -11.39 9.97
C VAL A 188 11.11 -11.74 9.10
N ASP A 189 10.92 -12.59 8.09
CA ASP A 189 11.98 -12.99 7.18
C ASP A 189 12.50 -11.81 6.35
N LEU A 190 11.58 -11.06 5.71
CA LEU A 190 11.95 -9.92 4.86
C LEU A 190 12.65 -8.81 5.66
N CYS A 191 12.13 -8.45 6.84
CA CYS A 191 12.75 -7.42 7.67
C CYS A 191 14.13 -7.85 8.20
N LYS A 192 14.32 -9.13 8.49
CA LYS A 192 15.62 -9.68 8.89
C LYS A 192 16.62 -9.70 7.73
N GLN A 193 16.16 -10.04 6.52
CA GLN A 193 17.00 -10.13 5.34
C GLN A 193 17.39 -8.74 4.81
N TYR A 194 16.50 -7.75 4.94
CA TYR A 194 16.67 -6.40 4.41
C TYR A 194 16.44 -5.33 5.50
N PRO A 195 17.30 -5.25 6.53
CA PRO A 195 17.09 -4.35 7.67
C PRO A 195 17.14 -2.85 7.31
N GLN A 196 17.64 -2.51 6.12
CA GLN A 196 17.68 -1.14 5.60
C GLN A 196 16.36 -0.75 4.89
N VAL A 197 15.45 -1.70 4.62
CA VAL A 197 14.16 -1.46 3.95
C VAL A 197 13.06 -1.33 4.98
N GLN A 198 12.24 -0.30 4.85
CA GLN A 198 11.05 -0.09 5.67
C GLN A 198 9.85 -0.79 5.02
N PHE A 199 9.56 -2.00 5.49
CA PHE A 199 8.43 -2.77 5.00
C PHE A 199 7.12 -2.29 5.61
N GLN A 200 6.09 -2.19 4.75
CA GLN A 200 4.71 -2.01 5.14
C GLN A 200 3.97 -3.31 4.82
N SER A 201 3.40 -3.95 5.84
CA SER A 201 2.57 -5.14 5.65
C SER A 201 1.19 -4.76 5.13
N SER A 202 0.65 -5.54 4.20
CA SER A 202 -0.68 -5.36 3.63
C SER A 202 -1.39 -6.71 3.49
N GLY A 203 -2.72 -6.67 3.68
CA GLY A 203 -3.58 -7.85 3.57
C GLY A 203 -3.78 -8.62 4.88
N GLY A 204 -4.97 -9.19 5.03
CA GLY A 204 -5.32 -10.13 6.07
C GLY A 204 -5.82 -9.56 7.41
N ILE A 205 -5.54 -8.32 7.74
CA ILE A 205 -5.93 -7.75 9.04
C ILE A 205 -7.47 -7.78 9.21
N GLY A 206 -7.94 -8.54 10.18
CA GLY A 206 -9.36 -8.70 10.53
C GLY A 206 -9.68 -8.41 12.01
N SER A 207 -8.65 -8.36 12.86
CA SER A 207 -8.79 -8.15 14.30
C SER A 207 -7.59 -7.42 14.90
N LEU A 208 -7.74 -6.93 16.13
CA LEU A 208 -6.60 -6.36 16.88
C LEU A 208 -5.51 -7.41 17.17
N ALA A 209 -5.88 -8.68 17.29
CA ALA A 209 -4.90 -9.76 17.47
C ALA A 209 -3.96 -9.91 16.27
N ASP A 210 -4.43 -9.61 15.04
CA ASP A 210 -3.61 -9.65 13.84
C ASP A 210 -2.59 -8.50 13.82
N ILE A 211 -2.99 -7.32 14.36
CA ILE A 211 -2.09 -6.18 14.56
C ILE A 211 -1.04 -6.53 15.62
N GLU A 212 -1.47 -7.11 16.74
CA GLU A 212 -0.58 -7.56 17.83
C GLU A 212 0.45 -8.57 17.33
N ALA A 213 0.05 -9.52 16.48
CA ALA A 213 0.93 -10.54 15.92
C ALA A 213 2.05 -9.96 15.03
N LEU A 214 1.85 -8.78 14.44
CA LEU A 214 2.87 -8.10 13.63
C LEU A 214 3.85 -7.28 14.47
N LYS A 215 3.58 -7.06 15.76
CA LYS A 215 4.56 -6.43 16.64
C LYS A 215 5.81 -7.30 16.75
N GLY A 216 6.96 -6.67 16.73
CA GLY A 216 8.23 -7.41 16.75
C GLY A 216 8.64 -8.07 15.43
N SER A 217 7.79 -8.06 14.39
CA SER A 217 8.16 -8.56 13.05
C SER A 217 9.20 -7.70 12.35
N GLY A 218 9.36 -6.44 12.77
CA GLY A 218 10.25 -5.46 12.15
C GLY A 218 9.58 -4.57 11.11
N VAL A 219 8.29 -4.76 10.79
CA VAL A 219 7.60 -3.89 9.83
C VAL A 219 7.49 -2.45 10.32
N ALA A 220 7.73 -1.51 9.42
CA ALA A 220 7.63 -0.07 9.70
C ALA A 220 6.17 0.39 9.73
N GLY A 221 5.28 -0.28 9.00
CA GLY A 221 3.88 0.05 8.91
C GLY A 221 2.96 -1.16 8.66
N VAL A 222 1.70 -1.00 9.05
CA VAL A 222 0.62 -1.97 8.79
C VAL A 222 -0.50 -1.25 8.07
N ILE A 223 -0.77 -1.64 6.83
CA ILE A 223 -1.88 -1.12 6.04
C ILE A 223 -3.17 -1.78 6.53
N VAL A 224 -4.16 -0.98 6.92
CA VAL A 224 -5.45 -1.47 7.40
C VAL A 224 -6.56 -0.76 6.62
N GLY A 225 -7.24 -1.52 5.77
CA GLY A 225 -8.36 -1.00 4.97
C GLY A 225 -9.70 -1.56 5.42
N ARG A 226 -10.03 -2.75 4.90
CA ARG A 226 -11.35 -3.39 5.06
C ARG A 226 -11.82 -3.51 6.50
N ALA A 227 -10.95 -3.92 7.42
CA ALA A 227 -11.33 -4.10 8.83
C ALA A 227 -11.84 -2.83 9.48
N LEU A 228 -11.25 -1.67 9.17
CA LEU A 228 -11.72 -0.36 9.65
C LEU A 228 -13.05 0.03 9.02
N LEU A 229 -13.22 -0.16 7.72
CA LEU A 229 -14.45 0.16 7.00
C LEU A 229 -15.62 -0.76 7.41
N ASP A 230 -15.33 -2.03 7.68
CA ASP A 230 -16.31 -3.01 8.19
C ASP A 230 -16.60 -2.84 9.70
N GLY A 231 -15.92 -1.91 10.40
CA GLY A 231 -16.10 -1.67 11.83
C GLY A 231 -15.70 -2.85 12.71
N LYS A 232 -14.71 -3.65 12.30
CA LYS A 232 -14.19 -4.78 13.11
C LYS A 232 -13.54 -4.30 14.40
N PHE A 233 -12.93 -3.13 14.35
CA PHE A 233 -12.36 -2.35 15.45
C PHE A 233 -12.24 -0.90 14.99
N THR A 234 -12.08 0.04 15.93
CA THR A 234 -11.88 1.45 15.60
C THR A 234 -10.43 1.78 15.29
N ALA A 235 -10.19 2.93 14.65
CA ALA A 235 -8.84 3.40 14.39
C ALA A 235 -8.08 3.67 15.71
N GLU A 236 -8.74 4.25 16.72
CA GLU A 236 -8.18 4.48 18.05
C GLU A 236 -7.72 3.18 18.71
N GLU A 237 -8.54 2.11 18.63
CA GLU A 237 -8.18 0.80 19.16
C GLU A 237 -6.96 0.22 18.44
N ALA A 238 -6.89 0.37 17.10
CA ALA A 238 -5.73 -0.09 16.30
C ALA A 238 -4.44 0.65 16.69
N PHE A 239 -4.49 1.99 16.86
CA PHE A 239 -3.34 2.78 17.29
C PHE A 239 -2.92 2.43 18.72
N ALA A 240 -3.86 2.31 19.64
CA ALA A 240 -3.59 1.91 21.03
C ALA A 240 -2.95 0.51 21.08
N CYS A 241 -3.49 -0.44 20.30
CA CYS A 241 -2.93 -1.79 20.17
C CYS A 241 -1.48 -1.75 19.68
N TRP A 242 -1.17 -0.97 18.64
CA TRP A 242 0.19 -0.87 18.09
C TRP A 242 1.17 -0.21 19.06
N GLN A 243 0.74 0.73 19.89
CA GLN A 243 1.56 1.49 20.83
C GLN A 243 1.75 0.81 22.20
N SER A 244 0.87 -0.14 22.56
CA SER A 244 1.01 -0.90 23.81
C SER A 244 2.31 -1.72 23.81
N GLU A 245 3.05 -1.71 24.93
CA GLU A 245 4.28 -2.48 25.13
C GLU A 245 4.01 -4.00 25.21
#